data_c8f6021c90ca3809de017e23c7ff28c7
#
_entry.id   c8f6021c90ca3809de017e23c7ff28c7
#
_cell.length_a   1.000
_cell.length_b   1.000
_cell.length_c   1.000
_cell.angle_alpha   90.00
_cell.angle_beta   90.00
_cell.angle_gamma   90.00
#
_symmetry.space_group_name_H-M   'P 1'
#
loop_
_entity.id
_entity.type
_entity.pdbx_description
1 polymer ?
#
loop_
_entity_poly.entity_id
_entity_poly.type
_entity_poly.pdbx_seq_one_letter_code
_entity_poly.pdbx_strand_id
1 'polypeptide(L)'
;LTIRRLLFVSVAEQHLFGFPRGIVLLLALLAAIMFLVEGAVLDWGALLVIDRQLAAPQSAGVGNILFSAAMVIARLTGDRIISVFGEFWVLIAGGIVTILGISLILLSSFQLVALFGFVLIGLGAANLVPIFFSAAGRQKVMPASLAIASVTTTGYAGVLVGPAMIGFAADITSLSIAFWLLALLIAFVPLTAYLVAKK
;
A
#
# COMPACT_ATOMS: atom_id res chain seq x y z
N LEU A 1 -23.35 43.68 0.58
CA LEU A 1 -23.66 43.19 -0.81
C LEU A 1 -22.73 42.06 -1.27
N THR A 2 -21.71 41.63 -0.47
CA THR A 2 -20.68 40.70 -0.88
C THR A 2 -20.89 39.23 -0.42
N ILE A 3 -21.80 39.01 0.54
CA ILE A 3 -22.06 37.66 1.11
C ILE A 3 -22.95 36.79 0.21
N ARG A 4 -23.78 37.39 -0.63
CA ARG A 4 -24.69 36.64 -1.53
C ARG A 4 -24.01 35.95 -2.73
N ARG A 5 -22.74 36.28 -3.05
CA ARG A 5 -22.01 35.65 -4.16
C ARG A 5 -21.22 34.38 -3.77
N LEU A 6 -21.07 34.10 -2.47
CA LEU A 6 -20.38 32.94 -1.99
C LEU A 6 -21.27 31.70 -1.79
N LEU A 7 -22.58 31.84 -1.96
CA LEU A 7 -23.55 30.74 -1.73
C LEU A 7 -24.01 30.03 -3.00
N PHE A 8 -23.55 30.43 -4.19
CA PHE A 8 -23.75 29.67 -5.43
C PHE A 8 -22.50 28.87 -5.79
N VAL A 9 -22.00 28.05 -4.86
CA VAL A 9 -21.38 26.82 -5.28
C VAL A 9 -22.54 25.97 -5.79
N SER A 10 -22.66 25.85 -7.12
CA SER A 10 -23.60 24.91 -7.73
C SER A 10 -23.29 23.56 -7.08
N VAL A 11 -24.22 23.06 -6.28
CA VAL A 11 -24.31 21.66 -5.94
C VAL A 11 -24.63 20.97 -7.26
N ALA A 12 -23.60 20.78 -8.10
CA ALA A 12 -23.66 19.83 -9.18
C ALA A 12 -24.12 18.53 -8.53
N GLU A 13 -25.17 17.92 -9.06
CA GLU A 13 -25.73 16.66 -8.60
C GLU A 13 -24.59 15.71 -8.28
N GLN A 14 -24.27 15.58 -7.00
CA GLN A 14 -23.30 14.62 -6.53
C GLN A 14 -23.97 13.27 -6.71
N HIS A 15 -23.65 12.57 -7.78
CA HIS A 15 -23.84 11.14 -7.82
C HIS A 15 -23.07 10.56 -6.63
N LEU A 16 -23.79 10.35 -5.51
CA LEU A 16 -23.21 9.93 -4.22
C LEU A 16 -22.55 8.54 -4.29
N PHE A 17 -22.78 7.78 -5.36
CA PHE A 17 -22.18 6.47 -5.58
C PHE A 17 -21.85 6.29 -7.06
N GLY A 18 -20.59 6.21 -7.40
CA GLY A 18 -20.10 5.78 -8.71
C GLY A 18 -19.22 4.55 -8.54
N PHE A 19 -19.60 3.42 -9.12
CA PHE A 19 -18.70 2.27 -9.18
C PHE A 19 -17.43 2.65 -9.93
N PRO A 20 -16.22 2.34 -9.39
CA PRO A 20 -14.97 2.62 -10.06
C PRO A 20 -14.91 1.91 -11.41
N ARG A 21 -14.49 2.62 -12.46
CA ARG A 21 -14.42 2.10 -13.83
C ARG A 21 -13.05 2.33 -14.43
N GLY A 22 -12.62 1.45 -15.34
CA GLY A 22 -11.37 1.60 -16.07
C GLY A 22 -10.16 1.75 -15.13
N ILE A 23 -9.37 2.80 -15.34
CA ILE A 23 -8.17 3.04 -14.54
C ILE A 23 -8.46 3.26 -13.04
N VAL A 24 -9.63 3.83 -12.69
CA VAL A 24 -9.99 4.06 -11.28
C VAL A 24 -10.18 2.75 -10.53
N LEU A 25 -10.76 1.73 -11.17
CA LEU A 25 -10.87 0.39 -10.59
C LEU A 25 -9.48 -0.22 -10.33
N LEU A 26 -8.57 -0.09 -11.30
CA LEU A 26 -7.19 -0.55 -11.12
C LEU A 26 -6.51 0.15 -9.93
N LEU A 27 -6.59 1.48 -9.86
CA LEU A 27 -6.02 2.27 -8.76
C LEU A 27 -6.60 1.88 -7.40
N ALA A 28 -7.92 1.65 -7.34
CA ALA A 28 -8.62 1.23 -6.14
C ALA A 28 -8.15 -0.17 -5.66
N LEU A 29 -7.99 -1.11 -6.58
CA LEU A 29 -7.49 -2.45 -6.26
C LEU A 29 -6.02 -2.42 -5.84
N LEU A 30 -5.17 -1.64 -6.51
CA LEU A 30 -3.76 -1.47 -6.11
C LEU A 30 -3.63 -0.81 -4.73
N ALA A 31 -4.47 0.18 -4.42
CA ALA A 31 -4.52 0.79 -3.10
C ALA A 31 -4.96 -0.23 -2.03
N ALA A 32 -5.97 -1.06 -2.32
CA ALA A 32 -6.41 -2.12 -1.41
C ALA A 32 -5.29 -3.14 -1.15
N ILE A 33 -4.56 -3.57 -2.19
CA ILE A 33 -3.39 -4.46 -2.03
C ILE A 33 -2.34 -3.82 -1.11
N MET A 34 -1.99 -2.55 -1.32
CA MET A 34 -0.97 -1.90 -0.51
C MET A 34 -1.41 -1.69 0.94
N PHE A 35 -2.66 -1.30 1.17
CA PHE A 35 -3.21 -1.19 2.51
C PHE A 35 -3.33 -2.54 3.22
N LEU A 36 -3.66 -3.61 2.48
CA LEU A 36 -3.63 -4.97 3.00
C LEU A 36 -2.21 -5.39 3.42
N VAL A 37 -1.20 -5.03 2.63
CA VAL A 37 0.22 -5.30 2.96
C VAL A 37 0.66 -4.52 4.20
N GLU A 38 0.34 -3.21 4.26
CA GLU A 38 0.66 -2.38 5.44
C GLU A 38 -0.01 -2.97 6.70
N GLY A 39 -1.30 -3.30 6.63
CA GLY A 39 -2.03 -3.94 7.72
C GLY A 39 -1.45 -5.31 8.12
N ALA A 40 -1.15 -6.16 7.14
CA ALA A 40 -0.57 -7.47 7.41
C ALA A 40 0.79 -7.39 8.11
N VAL A 41 1.65 -6.44 7.73
CA VAL A 41 2.94 -6.23 8.40
C VAL A 41 2.75 -5.76 9.83
N LEU A 42 1.81 -4.83 10.07
CA LEU A 42 1.56 -4.29 11.41
C LEU A 42 0.92 -5.32 12.35
N ASP A 43 -0.04 -6.12 11.85
CA ASP A 43 -0.80 -7.05 12.68
C ASP A 43 -0.12 -8.42 12.82
N TRP A 44 0.52 -8.90 11.77
CA TRP A 44 1.07 -10.26 11.70
C TRP A 44 2.61 -10.31 11.60
N GLY A 45 3.28 -9.17 11.37
CA GLY A 45 4.74 -9.16 11.18
C GLY A 45 5.52 -9.66 12.41
N ALA A 46 5.12 -9.26 13.62
CA ALA A 46 5.72 -9.74 14.84
C ALA A 46 5.48 -11.26 15.02
N LEU A 47 4.29 -11.74 14.72
CA LEU A 47 3.95 -13.16 14.80
C LEU A 47 4.71 -13.98 13.78
N LEU A 48 4.91 -13.44 12.57
CA LEU A 48 5.70 -14.10 11.52
C LEU A 48 7.14 -14.36 11.94
N VAL A 49 7.81 -13.39 12.58
CA VAL A 49 9.21 -13.60 13.01
C VAL A 49 9.32 -14.53 14.21
N ILE A 50 8.27 -14.62 15.06
CA ILE A 50 8.20 -15.63 16.13
C ILE A 50 8.00 -17.02 15.52
N ASP A 51 7.04 -17.21 14.64
CA ASP A 51 6.74 -18.46 13.95
C ASP A 51 7.96 -19.02 13.22
N ARG A 52 8.74 -18.13 12.60
CA ARG A 52 10.00 -18.46 11.93
C ARG A 52 11.21 -18.61 12.88
N GLN A 53 11.02 -18.49 14.19
CA GLN A 53 12.07 -18.57 15.21
C GLN A 53 13.21 -17.54 15.00
N LEU A 54 12.92 -16.41 14.36
CA LEU A 54 13.88 -15.33 14.09
C LEU A 54 13.96 -14.31 15.23
N ALA A 55 12.95 -14.24 16.10
CA ALA A 55 12.93 -13.33 17.25
C ALA A 55 12.20 -13.96 18.43
N ALA A 56 12.66 -13.63 19.63
CA ALA A 56 11.92 -13.93 20.85
C ALA A 56 10.65 -13.05 20.95
N PRO A 57 9.57 -13.50 21.63
CA PRO A 57 8.32 -12.72 21.77
C PRO A 57 8.55 -11.30 22.28
N GLN A 58 9.51 -11.09 23.17
CA GLN A 58 9.81 -9.78 23.77
C GLN A 58 10.42 -8.78 22.77
N SER A 59 11.06 -9.25 21.71
CA SER A 59 11.74 -8.44 20.69
C SER A 59 11.05 -8.47 19.32
N ALA A 60 10.00 -9.26 19.13
CA ALA A 60 9.36 -9.46 17.84
C ALA A 60 8.75 -8.18 17.25
N GLY A 61 8.31 -7.24 18.09
CA GLY A 61 7.76 -5.95 17.65
C GLY A 61 8.79 -4.97 17.06
N VAL A 62 10.09 -5.23 17.19
CA VAL A 62 11.15 -4.36 16.65
C VAL A 62 11.02 -4.24 15.12
N GLY A 63 10.63 -5.30 14.41
CA GLY A 63 10.38 -5.26 12.98
C GLY A 63 9.31 -4.23 12.59
N ASN A 64 8.19 -4.18 13.31
CA ASN A 64 7.11 -3.22 13.07
C ASN A 64 7.56 -1.77 13.31
N ILE A 65 8.40 -1.53 14.32
CA ILE A 65 8.98 -0.21 14.58
C ILE A 65 9.87 0.22 13.41
N LEU A 66 10.74 -0.66 12.94
CA LEU A 66 11.64 -0.39 11.81
C LEU A 66 10.86 -0.15 10.51
N PHE A 67 9.85 -0.96 10.22
CA PHE A 67 8.94 -0.77 9.10
C PHE A 67 8.28 0.62 9.14
N SER A 68 7.68 0.97 10.28
CA SER A 68 6.97 2.24 10.45
C SER A 68 7.92 3.44 10.35
N ALA A 69 9.10 3.39 10.96
CA ALA A 69 10.11 4.43 10.88
C ALA A 69 10.61 4.63 9.44
N ALA A 70 10.92 3.53 8.74
CA ALA A 70 11.35 3.57 7.35
C ALA A 70 10.27 4.16 6.43
N MET A 71 9.01 3.78 6.65
CA MET A 71 7.87 4.31 5.91
C MET A 71 7.69 5.82 6.13
N VAL A 72 7.76 6.30 7.36
CA VAL A 72 7.66 7.73 7.68
C VAL A 72 8.78 8.51 6.99
N ILE A 73 10.02 8.07 7.09
CA ILE A 73 11.18 8.72 6.45
C ILE A 73 10.98 8.78 4.92
N ALA A 74 10.57 7.66 4.31
CA ALA A 74 10.36 7.62 2.87
C ALA A 74 9.17 8.47 2.41
N ARG A 75 8.09 8.58 3.19
CA ARG A 75 6.96 9.48 2.91
C ARG A 75 7.34 10.95 2.99
N LEU A 76 8.15 11.35 3.98
CA LEU A 76 8.62 12.73 4.11
C LEU A 76 9.53 13.17 2.94
N THR A 77 10.22 12.24 2.31
CA THR A 77 11.09 12.50 1.15
C THR A 77 10.42 12.17 -0.19
N GLY A 78 9.18 11.67 -0.15
CA GLY A 78 8.47 11.12 -1.30
C GLY A 78 8.30 12.08 -2.47
N ASP A 79 7.88 13.30 -2.21
CA ASP A 79 7.69 14.32 -3.26
C ASP A 79 8.99 14.59 -4.03
N ARG A 80 10.11 14.63 -3.31
CA ARG A 80 11.43 14.82 -3.93
C ARG A 80 11.84 13.61 -4.75
N ILE A 81 11.63 12.41 -4.25
CA ILE A 81 11.91 11.15 -4.95
C ILE A 81 11.07 11.07 -6.23
N ILE A 82 9.77 11.34 -6.14
CA ILE A 82 8.86 11.31 -7.29
C ILE A 82 9.23 12.40 -8.31
N SER A 83 9.63 13.60 -7.87
CA SER A 83 10.03 14.68 -8.79
C SER A 83 11.31 14.38 -9.57
N VAL A 84 12.24 13.63 -8.96
CA VAL A 84 13.53 13.28 -9.60
C VAL A 84 13.41 12.06 -10.50
N PHE A 85 12.77 10.99 -10.02
CA PHE A 85 12.73 9.70 -10.73
C PHE A 85 11.46 9.50 -11.55
N GLY A 86 10.38 10.24 -11.25
CA GLY A 86 9.07 10.06 -11.86
C GLY A 86 8.27 8.92 -11.26
N GLU A 87 6.94 9.02 -11.36
CA GLU A 87 5.99 8.04 -10.78
C GLU A 87 6.24 6.60 -11.29
N PHE A 88 6.54 6.45 -12.57
CA PHE A 88 6.75 5.13 -13.18
C PHE A 88 7.87 4.34 -12.49
N TRP A 89 9.04 4.96 -12.34
CA TRP A 89 10.18 4.29 -11.70
C TRP A 89 10.01 4.10 -10.21
N VAL A 90 9.29 5.01 -9.54
CA VAL A 90 8.97 4.87 -8.11
C VAL A 90 8.01 3.70 -7.89
N LEU A 91 7.03 3.49 -8.77
CA LEU A 91 6.12 2.33 -8.71
C LEU A 91 6.87 1.01 -8.93
N ILE A 92 7.75 0.95 -9.93
CA ILE A 92 8.55 -0.26 -10.19
C ILE A 92 9.49 -0.55 -9.02
N ALA A 93 10.33 0.42 -8.66
CA ALA A 93 11.32 0.24 -7.60
C ALA A 93 10.65 -0.05 -6.25
N GLY A 94 9.59 0.71 -5.90
CA GLY A 94 8.85 0.52 -4.66
C GLY A 94 8.22 -0.87 -4.55
N GLY A 95 7.56 -1.34 -5.62
CA GLY A 95 7.00 -2.68 -5.65
C GLY A 95 8.06 -3.77 -5.52
N ILE A 96 9.16 -3.68 -6.28
CA ILE A 96 10.27 -4.65 -6.20
C ILE A 96 10.93 -4.63 -4.82
N VAL A 97 11.22 -3.46 -4.25
CA VAL A 97 11.84 -3.33 -2.93
C VAL A 97 10.94 -3.91 -1.84
N THR A 98 9.62 -3.72 -1.95
CA THR A 98 8.65 -4.31 -1.01
C THR A 98 8.66 -5.84 -1.11
N ILE A 99 8.65 -6.40 -2.33
CA ILE A 99 8.73 -7.86 -2.55
C ILE A 99 10.05 -8.42 -1.99
N LEU A 100 11.17 -7.75 -2.25
CA LEU A 100 12.47 -8.15 -1.71
C LEU A 100 12.47 -8.14 -0.18
N GLY A 101 11.86 -7.13 0.44
CA GLY A 101 11.73 -7.06 1.89
C GLY A 101 10.96 -8.26 2.46
N ILE A 102 9.80 -8.60 1.90
CA ILE A 102 9.04 -9.79 2.29
C ILE A 102 9.88 -11.06 2.08
N SER A 103 10.53 -11.19 0.91
CA SER A 103 11.36 -12.34 0.59
C SER A 103 12.51 -12.52 1.57
N LEU A 104 13.17 -11.44 2.01
CA LEU A 104 14.22 -11.50 3.02
C LEU A 104 13.69 -12.02 4.36
N ILE A 105 12.52 -11.56 4.81
CA ILE A 105 11.91 -12.07 6.04
C ILE A 105 11.62 -13.56 5.90
N LEU A 106 11.08 -13.99 4.75
CA LEU A 106 10.64 -15.37 4.54
C LEU A 106 11.76 -16.36 4.25
N LEU A 107 12.88 -15.93 3.68
CA LEU A 107 13.97 -16.83 3.27
C LEU A 107 15.15 -16.82 4.27
N SER A 108 15.27 -15.77 5.09
CA SER A 108 16.40 -15.65 6.02
C SER A 108 16.26 -16.58 7.22
N SER A 109 17.41 -17.05 7.70
CA SER A 109 17.56 -17.70 9.00
C SER A 109 18.19 -16.78 10.06
N PHE A 110 18.45 -15.50 9.72
CA PHE A 110 19.10 -14.54 10.59
C PHE A 110 18.15 -13.38 10.93
N GLN A 111 18.02 -13.08 12.23
CA GLN A 111 17.17 -12.01 12.73
C GLN A 111 17.49 -10.64 12.08
N LEU A 112 18.77 -10.27 11.98
CA LEU A 112 19.18 -8.99 11.43
C LEU A 112 18.76 -8.82 9.96
N VAL A 113 18.81 -9.89 9.16
CA VAL A 113 18.37 -9.88 7.77
C VAL A 113 16.86 -9.72 7.69
N ALA A 114 16.11 -10.39 8.57
CA ALA A 114 14.66 -10.20 8.66
C ALA A 114 14.27 -8.76 9.06
N LEU A 115 14.95 -8.17 10.04
CA LEU A 115 14.76 -6.78 10.43
C LEU A 115 15.03 -5.81 9.29
N PHE A 116 16.09 -6.05 8.49
CA PHE A 116 16.35 -5.28 7.28
C PHE A 116 15.24 -5.46 6.24
N GLY A 117 14.62 -6.64 6.15
CA GLY A 117 13.43 -6.88 5.34
C GLY A 117 12.27 -5.94 5.69
N PHE A 118 12.00 -5.73 6.99
CA PHE A 118 10.98 -4.76 7.44
C PHE A 118 11.29 -3.33 7.00
N VAL A 119 12.55 -2.91 7.07
CA VAL A 119 12.99 -1.59 6.56
C VAL A 119 12.70 -1.48 5.07
N LEU A 120 13.05 -2.50 4.28
CA LEU A 120 12.80 -2.49 2.83
C LEU A 120 11.31 -2.43 2.51
N ILE A 121 10.44 -3.17 3.22
CA ILE A 121 9.00 -3.08 3.02
C ILE A 121 8.52 -1.66 3.28
N GLY A 122 8.96 -1.02 4.38
CA GLY A 122 8.59 0.35 4.71
C GLY A 122 9.03 1.37 3.65
N LEU A 123 10.29 1.29 3.19
CA LEU A 123 10.81 2.16 2.15
C LEU A 123 10.11 1.97 0.80
N GLY A 124 9.88 0.71 0.40
CA GLY A 124 9.28 0.37 -0.88
C GLY A 124 7.80 0.75 -0.95
N ALA A 125 7.02 0.46 0.09
CA ALA A 125 5.58 0.70 0.12
C ALA A 125 5.21 2.18 0.28
N ALA A 126 6.05 3.00 0.89
CA ALA A 126 5.73 4.34 1.39
C ALA A 126 5.04 5.26 0.38
N ASN A 127 5.53 5.29 -0.85
CA ASN A 127 5.09 6.27 -1.86
C ASN A 127 4.10 5.70 -2.89
N LEU A 128 3.78 4.40 -2.83
CA LEU A 128 2.90 3.75 -3.82
C LEU A 128 1.46 4.27 -3.70
N VAL A 129 0.90 4.28 -2.48
CA VAL A 129 -0.46 4.76 -2.22
C VAL A 129 -0.62 6.25 -2.58
N PRO A 130 0.26 7.18 -2.17
CA PRO A 130 0.21 8.58 -2.61
C PRO A 130 0.15 8.74 -4.13
N ILE A 131 0.91 7.95 -4.90
CA ILE A 131 0.88 7.98 -6.37
C ILE A 131 -0.51 7.53 -6.88
N PHE A 132 -1.12 6.49 -6.31
CA PHE A 132 -2.44 6.04 -6.73
C PHE A 132 -3.51 7.11 -6.50
N PHE A 133 -3.48 7.80 -5.35
CA PHE A 133 -4.38 8.93 -5.08
C PHE A 133 -4.16 10.10 -6.02
N SER A 134 -2.90 10.44 -6.31
CA SER A 134 -2.55 11.48 -7.27
C SER A 134 -3.06 11.12 -8.67
N ALA A 135 -2.86 9.88 -9.13
CA ALA A 135 -3.36 9.40 -10.41
C ALA A 135 -4.90 9.40 -10.46
N ALA A 136 -5.59 9.03 -9.37
CA ALA A 136 -7.04 9.10 -9.27
C ALA A 136 -7.57 10.53 -9.39
N GLY A 137 -6.84 11.51 -8.87
CA GLY A 137 -7.19 12.92 -9.02
C GLY A 137 -7.02 13.47 -10.44
N ARG A 138 -6.10 12.91 -11.23
CA ARG A 138 -5.75 13.39 -12.59
C ARG A 138 -6.51 12.70 -13.73
N GLN A 139 -7.06 11.52 -13.49
CA GLN A 139 -7.77 10.75 -14.53
C GLN A 139 -9.03 11.48 -15.03
N LYS A 140 -9.49 11.09 -16.23
CA LYS A 140 -10.63 11.75 -16.94
C LYS A 140 -11.84 10.81 -17.12
N VAL A 141 -11.84 9.62 -16.52
CA VAL A 141 -12.90 8.61 -16.71
C VAL A 141 -14.14 8.94 -15.87
N MET A 142 -13.94 9.59 -14.72
CA MET A 142 -15.01 10.00 -13.80
C MET A 142 -14.58 11.25 -13.01
N PRO A 143 -15.51 11.96 -12.33
CA PRO A 143 -15.17 13.10 -11.49
C PRO A 143 -14.08 12.76 -10.46
N ALA A 144 -13.09 13.63 -10.29
CA ALA A 144 -11.94 13.40 -9.42
C ALA A 144 -12.33 13.07 -7.97
N SER A 145 -13.35 13.76 -7.44
CA SER A 145 -13.88 13.51 -6.10
C SER A 145 -14.41 12.09 -5.93
N LEU A 146 -15.15 11.57 -6.91
CA LEU A 146 -15.66 10.20 -6.90
C LEU A 146 -14.54 9.16 -7.09
N ALA A 147 -13.55 9.46 -7.93
CA ALA A 147 -12.39 8.59 -8.12
C ALA A 147 -11.58 8.45 -6.83
N ILE A 148 -11.26 9.57 -6.17
CA ILE A 148 -10.56 9.57 -4.89
C ILE A 148 -11.38 8.83 -3.83
N ALA A 149 -12.69 9.11 -3.73
CA ALA A 149 -13.57 8.42 -2.79
C ALA A 149 -13.58 6.90 -3.03
N SER A 150 -13.64 6.46 -4.29
CA SER A 150 -13.59 5.02 -4.65
C SER A 150 -12.28 4.38 -4.24
N VAL A 151 -11.13 5.03 -4.52
CA VAL A 151 -9.80 4.53 -4.12
C VAL A 151 -9.69 4.47 -2.59
N THR A 152 -10.20 5.49 -1.88
CA THR A 152 -10.20 5.53 -0.42
C THR A 152 -11.04 4.39 0.16
N THR A 153 -12.30 4.25 -0.26
CA THR A 153 -13.22 3.25 0.27
C THR A 153 -12.71 1.83 0.02
N THR A 154 -12.27 1.55 -1.21
CA THR A 154 -11.73 0.23 -1.57
C THR A 154 -10.41 -0.04 -0.85
N GLY A 155 -9.54 0.97 -0.75
CA GLY A 155 -8.28 0.88 -0.01
C GLY A 155 -8.51 0.54 1.46
N TYR A 156 -9.36 1.28 2.16
CA TYR A 156 -9.68 0.99 3.57
C TYR A 156 -10.37 -0.35 3.77
N ALA A 157 -11.16 -0.83 2.80
CA ALA A 157 -11.67 -2.20 2.85
C ALA A 157 -10.53 -3.22 2.92
N GLY A 158 -9.40 -2.98 2.22
CA GLY A 158 -8.18 -3.79 2.31
C GLY A 158 -7.61 -3.86 3.73
N VAL A 159 -7.57 -2.73 4.45
CA VAL A 159 -7.14 -2.71 5.87
C VAL A 159 -8.10 -3.47 6.76
N LEU A 160 -9.41 -3.27 6.60
CA LEU A 160 -10.42 -3.87 7.48
C LEU A 160 -10.54 -5.39 7.30
N VAL A 161 -10.47 -5.85 6.05
CA VAL A 161 -10.61 -7.28 5.71
C VAL A 161 -9.28 -8.01 5.79
N GLY A 162 -8.17 -7.27 5.63
CA GLY A 162 -6.81 -7.79 5.57
C GLY A 162 -6.44 -8.74 6.72
N PRO A 163 -6.58 -8.34 8.00
CA PRO A 163 -6.22 -9.19 9.12
C PRO A 163 -6.96 -10.53 9.11
N ALA A 164 -8.27 -10.51 8.79
CA ALA A 164 -9.07 -11.72 8.70
C ALA A 164 -8.66 -12.61 7.52
N MET A 165 -8.34 -12.03 6.36
CA MET A 165 -7.87 -12.78 5.19
C MET A 165 -6.52 -13.44 5.45
N ILE A 166 -5.58 -12.71 6.06
CA ILE A 166 -4.26 -13.26 6.41
C ILE A 166 -4.40 -14.35 7.46
N GLY A 167 -5.21 -14.13 8.51
CA GLY A 167 -5.49 -15.13 9.54
C GLY A 167 -6.10 -16.40 8.95
N PHE A 168 -7.11 -16.28 8.10
CA PHE A 168 -7.73 -17.42 7.43
C PHE A 168 -6.73 -18.16 6.52
N ALA A 169 -5.95 -17.44 5.71
CA ALA A 169 -4.93 -18.05 4.86
C ALA A 169 -3.85 -18.75 5.70
N ALA A 170 -3.45 -18.17 6.83
CA ALA A 170 -2.48 -18.76 7.73
C ALA A 170 -3.00 -20.03 8.43
N ASP A 171 -4.29 -20.07 8.81
CA ASP A 171 -4.93 -21.22 9.46
C ASP A 171 -5.00 -22.44 8.53
N ILE A 172 -5.34 -22.24 7.25
CA ILE A 172 -5.43 -23.33 6.28
C ILE A 172 -4.09 -23.71 5.64
N THR A 173 -3.05 -22.88 5.77
CA THR A 173 -1.73 -23.14 5.17
C THR A 173 -0.60 -22.89 6.15
N SER A 174 -0.05 -21.68 6.16
CA SER A 174 0.89 -21.13 7.13
C SER A 174 1.00 -19.62 6.97
N LEU A 175 1.48 -18.94 8.01
CA LEU A 175 1.70 -17.49 7.97
C LEU A 175 2.74 -17.12 6.89
N SER A 176 3.76 -17.94 6.70
CA SER A 176 4.77 -17.75 5.64
C SER A 176 4.13 -17.80 4.23
N ILE A 177 3.20 -18.73 3.98
CA ILE A 177 2.49 -18.81 2.70
C ILE A 177 1.59 -17.60 2.50
N ALA A 178 0.88 -17.14 3.54
CA ALA A 178 0.06 -15.93 3.46
C ALA A 178 0.90 -14.69 3.05
N PHE A 179 2.12 -14.55 3.60
CA PHE A 179 3.03 -13.46 3.20
C PHE A 179 3.61 -13.64 1.78
N TRP A 180 3.83 -14.88 1.30
CA TRP A 180 4.16 -15.10 -0.11
C TRP A 180 3.02 -14.69 -1.06
N LEU A 181 1.77 -14.94 -0.69
CA LEU A 181 0.61 -14.46 -1.46
C LEU A 181 0.56 -12.93 -1.50
N LEU A 182 0.90 -12.24 -0.39
CA LEU A 182 1.05 -10.78 -0.40
C LEU A 182 2.14 -10.33 -1.38
N ALA A 183 3.31 -10.96 -1.37
CA ALA A 183 4.38 -10.63 -2.30
C ALA A 183 3.96 -10.80 -3.76
N LEU A 184 3.16 -11.85 -4.05
CA LEU A 184 2.57 -12.06 -5.38
C LEU A 184 1.56 -10.95 -5.74
N LEU A 185 0.71 -10.53 -4.81
CA LEU A 185 -0.22 -9.41 -5.03
C LEU A 185 0.51 -8.09 -5.30
N ILE A 186 1.59 -7.80 -4.56
CA ILE A 186 2.40 -6.59 -4.79
C ILE A 186 3.00 -6.57 -6.21
N ALA A 187 3.27 -7.73 -6.82
CA ALA A 187 3.81 -7.80 -8.18
C ALA A 187 2.90 -7.12 -9.22
N PHE A 188 1.59 -6.98 -8.94
CA PHE A 188 0.69 -6.20 -9.80
C PHE A 188 1.06 -4.72 -9.85
N VAL A 189 1.72 -4.14 -8.83
CA VAL A 189 2.13 -2.73 -8.81
C VAL A 189 3.17 -2.44 -9.90
N PRO A 190 4.35 -3.09 -9.95
CA PRO A 190 5.32 -2.84 -10.99
C PRO A 190 4.81 -3.28 -12.39
N LEU A 191 4.00 -4.34 -12.49
CA LEU A 191 3.44 -4.80 -13.76
C LEU A 191 2.46 -3.79 -14.37
N THR A 192 1.73 -3.04 -13.55
CA THR A 192 0.75 -2.05 -14.01
C THR A 192 1.28 -0.61 -13.95
N ALA A 193 2.54 -0.40 -13.56
CA ALA A 193 3.15 0.92 -13.36
C ALA A 193 3.00 1.82 -14.61
N TYR A 194 3.13 1.26 -15.81
CA TYR A 194 2.95 2.00 -17.06
C TYR A 194 1.53 2.56 -17.22
N LEU A 195 0.51 1.78 -16.84
CA LEU A 195 -0.89 2.21 -16.92
C LEU A 195 -1.21 3.33 -15.92
N VAL A 196 -0.62 3.24 -14.71
CA VAL A 196 -0.80 4.21 -13.64
C VAL A 196 -0.08 5.52 -13.93
N ALA A 197 1.16 5.46 -14.43
CA ALA A 197 2.00 6.63 -14.70
C ALA A 197 1.69 7.32 -16.04
N LYS A 198 0.86 6.72 -16.90
CA LYS A 198 0.45 7.31 -18.17
C LYS A 198 -0.39 8.56 -17.90
N LYS A 199 0.12 9.72 -18.34
CA LYS A 199 -0.52 11.03 -18.21
C LYS A 199 -1.69 11.19 -19.18
#